data_649fe0bbe6a77d6a09bc7b20ce41f5ef
#
_entry.id   649fe0bbe6a77d6a09bc7b20ce41f5ef
#
_cell.length_a   1.000
_cell.length_b   1.000
_cell.length_c   1.000
_cell.angle_alpha   90.00
_cell.angle_beta   90.00
_cell.angle_gamma   90.00
#
_symmetry.space_group_name_H-M   'P 1'
#
loop_
_entity.id
_entity.type
_entity.pdbx_description
1 polymer ?
#
loop_
_entity_poly.entity_id
_entity_poly.type
_entity_poly.pdbx_seq_one_letter_code
_entity_poly.pdbx_strand_id
1 'polypeptide(L)'
;ADSSYHSIPNLNKCTEEKLDAYIPDNRFRNRDKRFASRVGYRPRSKKFSFADYQYDRDKDQFICPNGKRLKRFGKPRQANGKLLKRYISEETDCCGCQLRAKCLRYKDAKRRHLSYYANESGENISYAMIKKIDSEKGRNIYPRRIAIVEPVFANIRTQKRMDKFNLRGKIKVNIQWLLYCMVHNIEKVANYGYA
;
A
#
# COMPACT_ATOMS: atom_id res chain seq x y z
N ALA A 1 0.96 -3.06 9.98
CA ALA A 1 -0.48 -3.39 9.89
C ALA A 1 -0.75 -4.23 8.64
N ASP A 2 -1.97 -4.74 8.46
CA ASP A 2 -2.37 -5.53 7.30
C ASP A 2 -2.80 -4.63 6.12
N SER A 3 -2.92 -5.21 4.92
CA SER A 3 -3.33 -4.51 3.70
C SER A 3 -4.76 -3.92 3.78
N SER A 4 -5.63 -4.48 4.60
CA SER A 4 -6.96 -3.93 4.88
C SER A 4 -6.92 -2.53 5.50
N TYR A 5 -5.82 -2.15 6.15
CA TYR A 5 -5.62 -0.82 6.73
C TYR A 5 -5.07 0.20 5.72
N HIS A 6 -4.77 -0.18 4.47
CA HIS A 6 -4.25 0.72 3.44
C HIS A 6 -5.37 1.57 2.84
N SER A 7 -5.93 2.46 3.63
CA SER A 7 -6.93 3.44 3.23
C SER A 7 -6.43 4.86 3.45
N ILE A 8 -6.92 5.81 2.66
CA ILE A 8 -6.49 7.22 2.79
C ILE A 8 -6.72 7.77 4.20
N PRO A 9 -7.89 7.56 4.85
CA PRO A 9 -8.10 8.02 6.21
C PRO A 9 -7.07 7.48 7.20
N ASN A 10 -6.78 6.17 7.15
CA ASN A 10 -5.78 5.56 8.03
C ASN A 10 -4.37 6.09 7.78
N LEU A 11 -4.00 6.29 6.51
CA LEU A 11 -2.68 6.82 6.15
C LEU A 11 -2.53 8.29 6.57
N ASN A 12 -3.58 9.10 6.43
CA ASN A 12 -3.60 10.46 6.96
C ASN A 12 -3.39 10.48 8.47
N LYS A 13 -4.17 9.66 9.20
CA LYS A 13 -4.04 9.53 10.66
C LYS A 13 -2.62 9.13 11.08
N CYS A 14 -2.00 8.18 10.39
CA CYS A 14 -0.59 7.83 10.66
C CYS A 14 0.35 9.02 10.48
N THR A 15 0.10 9.87 9.48
CA THR A 15 0.91 11.07 9.22
C THR A 15 0.68 12.15 10.28
N GLU A 16 -0.57 12.40 10.64
CA GLU A 16 -0.97 13.36 11.68
C GLU A 16 -0.39 12.99 13.04
N GLU A 17 -0.48 11.72 13.42
CA GLU A 17 0.06 11.18 14.66
C GLU A 17 1.58 10.89 14.60
N LYS A 18 2.26 11.20 13.50
CA LYS A 18 3.70 10.96 13.26
C LYS A 18 4.12 9.50 13.50
N LEU A 19 3.26 8.54 13.19
CA LEU A 19 3.54 7.12 13.35
C LEU A 19 4.45 6.60 12.23
N ASP A 20 5.52 5.87 12.59
CA ASP A 20 6.35 5.16 11.61
C ASP A 20 5.67 3.87 11.13
N ALA A 21 4.55 4.02 10.44
CA ALA A 21 3.71 2.91 9.99
C ALA A 21 4.26 2.26 8.71
N TYR A 22 4.08 0.94 8.61
CA TYR A 22 4.37 0.10 7.44
C TYR A 22 3.09 -0.66 7.07
N ILE A 23 2.34 -0.15 6.09
CA ILE A 23 1.03 -0.66 5.69
C ILE A 23 1.07 -1.02 4.21
N PRO A 24 1.10 -2.31 3.83
CA PRO A 24 1.13 -2.73 2.44
C PRO A 24 -0.22 -2.49 1.78
N ASP A 25 -0.21 -2.24 0.48
CA ASP A 25 -1.41 -2.28 -0.35
C ASP A 25 -1.77 -3.72 -0.74
N ASN A 26 -2.96 -3.94 -1.30
CA ASN A 26 -3.44 -5.25 -1.71
C ASN A 26 -2.58 -5.94 -2.78
N ARG A 27 -1.74 -5.19 -3.48
CA ARG A 27 -0.85 -5.70 -4.54
C ARG A 27 0.59 -5.93 -4.07
N PHE A 28 0.89 -5.69 -2.80
CA PHE A 28 2.24 -5.87 -2.24
C PHE A 28 2.81 -7.26 -2.55
N ARG A 29 2.05 -8.32 -2.27
CA ARG A 29 2.48 -9.70 -2.51
C ARG A 29 2.76 -10.02 -3.98
N ASN A 30 2.13 -9.31 -4.91
CA ASN A 30 2.35 -9.48 -6.34
C ASN A 30 3.64 -8.80 -6.84
N ARG A 31 4.23 -7.92 -6.03
CA ARG A 31 5.47 -7.19 -6.34
C ARG A 31 6.69 -7.74 -5.62
N ASP A 32 6.49 -8.50 -4.57
CA ASP A 32 7.57 -9.04 -3.75
C ASP A 32 7.95 -10.43 -4.21
N LYS A 33 9.21 -10.59 -4.64
CA LYS A 33 9.77 -11.85 -5.16
C LYS A 33 9.65 -13.03 -4.17
N ARG A 34 9.56 -12.77 -2.87
CA ARG A 34 9.36 -13.81 -1.84
C ARG A 34 8.05 -14.57 -2.01
N PHE A 35 7.10 -14.02 -2.74
CA PHE A 35 5.81 -14.63 -3.05
C PHE A 35 5.72 -15.17 -4.48
N ALA A 36 6.86 -15.36 -5.17
CA ALA A 36 6.89 -15.78 -6.59
C ALA A 36 6.22 -17.14 -6.83
N SER A 37 6.27 -18.04 -5.85
CA SER A 37 5.63 -19.37 -5.92
C SER A 37 4.12 -19.35 -5.70
N ARG A 38 3.54 -18.20 -5.32
CA ARG A 38 2.12 -18.09 -5.03
C ARG A 38 1.28 -18.11 -6.31
N VAL A 39 0.17 -18.84 -6.29
CA VAL A 39 -0.84 -18.78 -7.36
C VAL A 39 -1.32 -17.33 -7.52
N GLY A 40 -1.31 -16.82 -8.76
CA GLY A 40 -1.69 -15.43 -9.05
C GLY A 40 -0.58 -14.39 -8.85
N TYR A 41 0.67 -14.82 -8.55
CA TYR A 41 1.81 -13.91 -8.56
C TYR A 41 1.97 -13.26 -9.94
N ARG A 42 2.02 -11.94 -9.96
CA ARG A 42 2.23 -11.15 -11.18
C ARG A 42 3.46 -10.29 -10.98
N PRO A 43 4.61 -10.64 -11.57
CA PRO A 43 5.81 -9.83 -11.45
C PRO A 43 5.54 -8.40 -11.95
N ARG A 44 6.28 -7.44 -11.40
CA ARG A 44 6.19 -6.05 -11.84
C ARG A 44 6.38 -6.00 -13.35
N SER A 45 5.46 -5.35 -14.03
CA SER A 45 5.57 -5.12 -15.48
C SER A 45 6.93 -4.48 -15.79
N LYS A 46 7.58 -4.92 -16.86
CA LYS A 46 8.80 -4.28 -17.37
C LYS A 46 8.55 -2.85 -17.89
N LYS A 47 7.28 -2.45 -17.99
CA LYS A 47 6.88 -1.10 -18.43
C LYS A 47 6.94 -0.11 -17.27
N PHE A 48 7.22 1.13 -17.61
CA PHE A 48 7.25 2.23 -16.65
C PHE A 48 5.94 2.36 -15.88
N SER A 49 6.07 2.45 -14.58
CA SER A 49 5.00 2.71 -13.62
C SER A 49 4.95 4.20 -13.29
N PHE A 50 3.99 4.62 -12.52
CA PHE A 50 3.92 6.01 -12.02
C PHE A 50 5.20 6.43 -11.27
N ALA A 51 5.87 5.49 -10.58
CA ALA A 51 7.10 5.72 -9.83
C ALA A 51 8.29 6.22 -10.65
N ASP A 52 8.27 5.90 -11.92
CA ASP A 52 9.38 6.21 -12.82
C ASP A 52 9.28 7.64 -13.40
N TYR A 53 8.24 8.40 -13.00
CA TYR A 53 8.01 9.79 -13.40
C TYR A 53 8.26 10.72 -12.23
N GLN A 54 8.97 11.82 -12.46
CA GLN A 54 9.22 12.85 -11.46
C GLN A 54 8.12 13.93 -11.56
N TYR A 55 7.57 14.32 -10.39
CA TYR A 55 6.60 15.40 -10.33
C TYR A 55 7.29 16.73 -10.01
N ASP A 56 7.12 17.68 -10.91
CA ASP A 56 7.55 19.07 -10.74
C ASP A 56 6.36 19.86 -10.17
N ARG A 57 6.46 20.26 -8.91
CA ARG A 57 5.39 20.97 -8.18
C ARG A 57 5.20 22.40 -8.70
N ASP A 58 6.29 23.08 -9.02
CA ASP A 58 6.26 24.49 -9.39
C ASP A 58 5.52 24.71 -10.72
N LYS A 59 5.65 23.76 -11.63
CA LYS A 59 5.05 23.81 -12.97
C LYS A 59 3.83 22.90 -13.13
N ASP A 60 3.39 22.20 -12.06
CA ASP A 60 2.30 21.20 -12.09
C ASP A 60 2.39 20.26 -13.29
N GLN A 61 3.57 19.61 -13.47
CA GLN A 61 3.87 18.72 -14.59
C GLN A 61 4.64 17.49 -14.14
N PHE A 62 4.63 16.45 -14.95
CA PHE A 62 5.50 15.29 -14.75
C PHE A 62 6.64 15.29 -15.76
N ILE A 63 7.80 14.79 -15.34
CA ILE A 63 8.96 14.54 -16.21
C ILE A 63 9.05 13.03 -16.41
N CYS A 64 9.07 12.59 -17.68
CA CYS A 64 9.20 11.17 -18.00
C CYS A 64 10.67 10.70 -17.88
N PRO A 65 10.94 9.37 -17.85
CA PRO A 65 12.29 8.82 -17.78
C PRO A 65 13.21 9.24 -18.94
N ASN A 66 12.66 9.78 -20.04
CA ASN A 66 13.41 10.35 -21.14
C ASN A 66 13.53 11.89 -21.06
N GLY A 67 13.29 12.49 -19.89
CA GLY A 67 13.41 13.93 -19.68
C GLY A 67 12.32 14.80 -20.31
N LYS A 68 11.31 14.20 -20.97
CA LYS A 68 10.21 14.95 -21.60
C LYS A 68 9.09 15.26 -20.62
N ARG A 69 8.36 16.35 -20.86
CA ARG A 69 7.34 16.88 -19.96
C ARG A 69 5.96 16.32 -20.29
N LEU A 70 5.20 15.96 -19.24
CA LEU A 70 3.78 15.67 -19.35
C LEU A 70 3.02 16.83 -18.70
N LYS A 71 2.29 17.58 -19.52
CA LYS A 71 1.51 18.73 -19.08
C LYS A 71 0.15 18.31 -18.57
N ARG A 72 -0.42 19.08 -17.67
CA ARG A 72 -1.77 18.86 -17.17
C ARG A 72 -2.80 18.92 -18.32
N PHE A 73 -3.74 17.99 -18.31
CA PHE A 73 -4.78 17.88 -19.30
C PHE A 73 -6.18 17.91 -18.66
N GLY A 74 -6.92 18.94 -19.03
CA GLY A 74 -8.29 19.16 -18.57
C GLY A 74 -8.42 19.55 -17.10
N LYS A 75 -9.66 19.73 -16.66
CA LYS A 75 -9.97 20.07 -15.28
C LYS A 75 -9.84 18.84 -14.36
N PRO A 76 -9.42 19.01 -13.09
CA PRO A 76 -9.46 17.94 -12.11
C PRO A 76 -10.89 17.41 -11.94
N ARG A 77 -11.02 16.11 -11.66
CA ARG A 77 -12.31 15.47 -11.43
C ARG A 77 -12.30 14.78 -10.06
N GLN A 78 -13.42 14.81 -9.38
CA GLN A 78 -13.64 13.94 -8.24
C GLN A 78 -13.92 12.51 -8.74
N ALA A 79 -13.11 11.54 -8.27
CA ALA A 79 -13.28 10.13 -8.60
C ALA A 79 -13.04 9.31 -7.34
N ASN A 80 -14.06 8.58 -6.87
CA ASN A 80 -14.00 7.76 -5.66
C ASN A 80 -13.51 8.53 -4.42
N GLY A 81 -14.02 9.73 -4.19
CA GLY A 81 -13.64 10.60 -3.07
C GLY A 81 -12.22 11.18 -3.16
N LYS A 82 -11.56 11.08 -4.33
CA LYS A 82 -10.21 11.58 -4.56
C LYS A 82 -10.18 12.53 -5.74
N LEU A 83 -9.28 13.51 -5.66
CA LEU A 83 -9.03 14.42 -6.76
C LEU A 83 -8.16 13.73 -7.81
N LEU A 84 -8.73 13.49 -8.99
CA LEU A 84 -8.03 12.94 -10.14
C LEU A 84 -7.54 14.04 -11.05
N LYS A 85 -6.23 14.17 -11.21
CA LYS A 85 -5.56 15.01 -12.21
C LYS A 85 -5.02 14.10 -13.32
N ARG A 86 -5.07 14.58 -14.56
CA ARG A 86 -4.53 13.87 -15.72
C ARG A 86 -3.43 14.69 -16.37
N TYR A 87 -2.37 14.01 -16.80
CA TYR A 87 -1.22 14.59 -17.47
C TYR A 87 -0.95 13.83 -18.76
N ILE A 88 -0.58 14.53 -19.81
CA ILE A 88 -0.29 13.96 -21.13
C ILE A 88 1.03 14.50 -21.67
N SER A 89 1.76 13.65 -22.38
CA SER A 89 2.91 14.06 -23.18
C SER A 89 2.49 14.59 -24.54
N GLU A 90 3.35 15.32 -25.19
CA GLU A 90 3.18 15.66 -26.62
C GLU A 90 3.37 14.40 -27.49
N GLU A 91 2.66 14.32 -28.61
CA GLU A 91 2.78 13.15 -29.53
C GLU A 91 4.16 13.09 -30.16
N THR A 92 4.70 14.24 -30.55
CA THR A 92 6.04 14.39 -31.11
C THR A 92 7.13 13.84 -30.20
N ASP A 93 7.01 14.05 -28.88
CA ASP A 93 7.95 13.54 -27.87
C ASP A 93 7.93 12.02 -27.75
N CYS A 94 6.80 11.39 -28.05
CA CYS A 94 6.63 9.94 -27.94
C CYS A 94 6.87 9.20 -29.25
N CYS A 95 6.73 9.85 -30.40
CA CYS A 95 6.81 9.20 -31.71
C CYS A 95 8.20 8.60 -31.97
N GLY A 96 9.27 9.35 -31.74
CA GLY A 96 10.67 8.93 -31.93
C GLY A 96 11.37 8.46 -30.64
N CYS A 97 10.62 8.19 -29.55
CA CYS A 97 11.22 7.89 -28.26
C CYS A 97 11.79 6.46 -28.20
N GLN A 98 13.09 6.32 -27.90
CA GLN A 98 13.75 5.02 -27.73
C GLN A 98 13.15 4.18 -26.59
N LEU A 99 12.56 4.83 -25.58
CA LEU A 99 11.91 4.18 -24.44
C LEU A 99 10.42 3.87 -24.68
N ARG A 100 9.90 4.12 -25.89
CA ARG A 100 8.49 3.96 -26.24
C ARG A 100 7.96 2.57 -25.86
N ALA A 101 8.68 1.51 -26.19
CA ALA A 101 8.29 0.13 -25.92
C ALA A 101 8.13 -0.17 -24.40
N LYS A 102 8.93 0.48 -23.55
CA LYS A 102 8.82 0.40 -22.08
C LYS A 102 7.77 1.35 -21.50
N CYS A 103 7.40 2.39 -22.22
CA CYS A 103 6.53 3.45 -21.75
C CYS A 103 5.06 3.22 -22.10
N LEU A 104 4.74 2.96 -23.36
CA LEU A 104 3.36 2.83 -23.82
C LEU A 104 2.86 1.39 -23.68
N ARG A 105 1.61 1.23 -23.20
CA ARG A 105 1.00 -0.10 -23.01
C ARG A 105 0.55 -0.71 -24.33
N TYR A 106 0.02 0.11 -25.23
CA TYR A 106 -0.51 -0.31 -26.53
C TYR A 106 0.38 0.21 -27.64
N LYS A 107 0.53 -0.57 -28.71
CA LYS A 107 1.35 -0.20 -29.87
C LYS A 107 0.82 1.06 -30.56
N ASP A 108 -0.50 1.18 -30.63
CA ASP A 108 -1.21 2.29 -31.30
C ASP A 108 -1.33 3.57 -30.45
N ALA A 109 -0.89 3.49 -29.18
CA ALA A 109 -0.95 4.66 -28.32
C ALA A 109 0.00 5.75 -28.83
N LYS A 110 -0.53 6.91 -29.22
CA LYS A 110 0.26 8.01 -29.76
C LYS A 110 1.13 8.69 -28.70
N ARG A 111 0.65 8.76 -27.44
CA ARG A 111 1.29 9.47 -26.34
C ARG A 111 1.05 8.82 -24.99
N ARG A 112 1.78 9.23 -23.97
CA ARG A 112 1.61 8.74 -22.60
C ARG A 112 0.55 9.55 -21.86
N HIS A 113 -0.34 8.87 -21.18
CA HIS A 113 -1.29 9.42 -20.22
C HIS A 113 -0.90 8.95 -18.82
N LEU A 114 -0.87 9.89 -17.87
CA LEU A 114 -0.74 9.62 -16.45
C LEU A 114 -2.00 10.12 -15.72
N SER A 115 -2.52 9.27 -14.84
CA SER A 115 -3.58 9.65 -13.92
C SER A 115 -2.99 9.75 -12.52
N TYR A 116 -3.14 10.88 -11.89
CA TYR A 116 -2.62 11.17 -10.57
C TYR A 116 -3.78 11.45 -9.61
N TYR A 117 -3.89 10.63 -8.58
CA TYR A 117 -4.84 10.83 -7.50
C TYR A 117 -4.14 11.62 -6.38
N ALA A 118 -4.49 12.87 -6.23
CA ALA A 118 -3.95 13.74 -5.19
C ALA A 118 -4.94 13.85 -4.02
N ASN A 119 -4.41 13.96 -2.81
CA ASN A 119 -5.15 14.50 -1.68
C ASN A 119 -5.16 16.05 -1.78
N GLU A 120 -5.81 16.72 -0.83
CA GLU A 120 -5.88 18.18 -0.79
C GLU A 120 -4.50 18.85 -0.73
N SER A 121 -3.52 18.21 -0.10
CA SER A 121 -2.12 18.68 -0.03
C SER A 121 -1.31 18.43 -1.31
N GLY A 122 -1.89 17.80 -2.34
CA GLY A 122 -1.21 17.50 -3.60
C GLY A 122 -0.31 16.27 -3.56
N GLU A 123 -0.14 15.62 -2.42
CA GLU A 123 0.67 14.40 -2.27
C GLU A 123 -0.16 13.13 -2.38
N ASN A 124 0.38 12.11 -3.02
CA ASN A 124 -0.23 10.79 -3.04
C ASN A 124 0.29 9.95 -1.87
N ILE A 125 -0.32 10.12 -0.70
CA ILE A 125 0.04 9.40 0.54
C ILE A 125 0.05 7.88 0.33
N SER A 126 -0.92 7.34 -0.40
CA SER A 126 -0.95 5.92 -0.72
C SER A 126 0.29 5.48 -1.49
N TYR A 127 0.72 6.29 -2.44
CA TYR A 127 1.93 6.01 -3.22
C TYR A 127 3.20 6.13 -2.38
N ALA A 128 3.30 7.14 -1.52
CA ALA A 128 4.41 7.27 -0.59
C ALA A 128 4.53 6.04 0.33
N MET A 129 3.41 5.53 0.85
CA MET A 129 3.37 4.31 1.65
C MET A 129 3.78 3.07 0.83
N ILE A 130 3.34 2.93 -0.42
CA ILE A 130 3.77 1.85 -1.32
C ILE A 130 5.29 1.89 -1.53
N LYS A 131 5.85 3.07 -1.79
CA LYS A 131 7.30 3.24 -1.94
C LYS A 131 8.06 2.88 -0.66
N LYS A 132 7.53 3.29 0.50
CA LYS A 132 8.09 2.98 1.82
C LYS A 132 8.10 1.48 2.09
N ILE A 133 7.00 0.76 1.84
CA ILE A 133 6.91 -0.68 2.07
C ILE A 133 7.75 -1.50 1.08
N ASP A 134 7.89 -1.03 -0.16
CA ASP A 134 8.69 -1.68 -1.19
C ASP A 134 10.21 -1.40 -1.05
N SER A 135 10.62 -0.46 -0.16
CA SER A 135 12.02 -0.22 0.18
C SER A 135 12.63 -1.43 0.88
N GLU A 136 13.96 -1.52 0.90
CA GLU A 136 14.68 -2.57 1.62
C GLU A 136 14.32 -2.58 3.11
N LYS A 137 14.31 -1.40 3.75
CA LYS A 137 13.86 -1.24 5.15
C LYS A 137 12.44 -1.76 5.36
N GLY A 138 11.49 -1.37 4.49
CA GLY A 138 10.10 -1.81 4.58
C GLY A 138 9.95 -3.32 4.44
N ARG A 139 10.67 -3.92 3.50
CA ARG A 139 10.68 -5.38 3.29
C ARG A 139 11.29 -6.16 4.44
N ASN A 140 12.18 -5.56 5.22
CA ASN A 140 12.77 -6.19 6.41
C ASN A 140 11.90 -6.01 7.65
N ILE A 141 11.21 -4.86 7.79
CA ILE A 141 10.37 -4.58 8.96
C ILE A 141 9.02 -5.27 8.88
N TYR A 142 8.35 -5.21 7.71
CA TYR A 142 6.97 -5.68 7.57
C TYR A 142 6.76 -7.16 7.94
N PRO A 143 7.65 -8.12 7.60
CA PRO A 143 7.48 -9.53 7.98
C PRO A 143 7.51 -9.78 9.49
N ARG A 144 8.17 -8.91 10.27
CA ARG A 144 8.26 -9.06 11.74
C ARG A 144 6.89 -9.08 12.42
N ARG A 145 5.86 -8.49 11.80
CA ARG A 145 4.48 -8.53 12.31
C ARG A 145 3.96 -9.95 12.51
N ILE A 146 4.39 -10.90 11.67
CA ILE A 146 3.98 -12.31 11.75
C ILE A 146 4.40 -12.89 13.10
N ALA A 147 5.64 -12.64 13.52
CA ALA A 147 6.16 -13.10 14.80
C ALA A 147 5.52 -12.41 16.02
N ILE A 148 4.86 -11.27 15.85
CA ILE A 148 4.23 -10.53 16.95
C ILE A 148 2.76 -10.90 17.10
N VAL A 149 2.01 -10.94 16.01
CA VAL A 149 0.54 -11.04 16.03
C VAL A 149 0.05 -12.47 15.90
N GLU A 150 0.65 -13.25 14.98
CA GLU A 150 0.18 -14.61 14.70
C GLU A 150 0.36 -15.58 15.88
N PRO A 151 1.45 -15.54 16.67
CA PRO A 151 1.59 -16.40 17.85
C PRO A 151 0.51 -16.14 18.90
N VAL A 152 0.04 -14.89 19.06
CA VAL A 152 -1.03 -14.56 20.00
C VAL A 152 -2.34 -15.24 19.59
N PHE A 153 -2.73 -15.10 18.32
CA PHE A 153 -3.93 -15.75 17.82
C PHE A 153 -3.81 -17.27 17.80
N ALA A 154 -2.64 -17.81 17.46
CA ALA A 154 -2.37 -19.23 17.51
C ALA A 154 -2.51 -19.77 18.95
N ASN A 155 -1.94 -19.09 19.94
CA ASN A 155 -2.08 -19.48 21.35
C ASN A 155 -3.54 -19.45 21.81
N ILE A 156 -4.27 -18.35 21.55
CA ILE A 156 -5.69 -18.26 21.93
C ILE A 156 -6.51 -19.35 21.24
N ARG A 157 -6.26 -19.61 19.97
CA ARG A 157 -7.04 -20.58 19.18
C ARG A 157 -6.71 -22.02 19.55
N THR A 158 -5.42 -22.38 19.60
CA THR A 158 -4.98 -23.77 19.76
C THR A 158 -4.79 -24.14 21.21
N GLN A 159 -4.04 -23.38 22.00
CA GLN A 159 -3.74 -23.68 23.39
C GLN A 159 -4.97 -23.46 24.29
N LYS A 160 -5.67 -22.35 24.10
CA LYS A 160 -6.87 -22.00 24.87
C LYS A 160 -8.18 -22.50 24.23
N ARG A 161 -8.09 -23.22 23.11
CA ARG A 161 -9.21 -23.86 22.41
C ARG A 161 -10.37 -22.91 22.06
N MET A 162 -10.05 -21.64 21.76
CA MET A 162 -11.03 -20.67 21.30
C MET A 162 -11.10 -20.68 19.76
N ASP A 163 -11.56 -21.75 19.18
CA ASP A 163 -11.76 -21.89 17.72
C ASP A 163 -13.11 -21.32 17.25
N LYS A 164 -14.08 -21.17 18.17
CA LYS A 164 -15.40 -20.57 17.91
C LYS A 164 -15.94 -19.86 19.15
N PHE A 165 -16.82 -18.89 18.93
CA PHE A 165 -17.58 -18.26 20.02
C PHE A 165 -18.76 -19.13 20.43
N ASN A 166 -18.90 -19.35 21.74
CA ASN A 166 -20.01 -20.12 22.33
C ASN A 166 -21.18 -19.23 22.75
N LEU A 167 -20.91 -17.93 22.95
CA LEU A 167 -21.94 -16.95 23.31
C LEU A 167 -22.51 -16.27 22.06
N ARG A 168 -23.74 -15.80 22.16
CA ARG A 168 -24.46 -15.11 21.07
C ARG A 168 -24.68 -13.63 21.42
N GLY A 169 -24.66 -12.79 20.38
CA GLY A 169 -24.82 -11.34 20.51
C GLY A 169 -23.49 -10.61 20.75
N LYS A 170 -23.39 -9.41 20.17
CA LYS A 170 -22.14 -8.63 20.11
C LYS A 170 -21.51 -8.41 21.48
N ILE A 171 -22.30 -8.08 22.50
CA ILE A 171 -21.81 -7.78 23.84
C ILE A 171 -21.19 -9.03 24.47
N LYS A 172 -21.94 -10.17 24.48
CA LYS A 172 -21.48 -11.42 25.10
C LYS A 172 -20.26 -12.01 24.38
N VAL A 173 -20.23 -11.96 23.04
CA VAL A 173 -19.09 -12.37 22.22
C VAL A 173 -17.85 -11.52 22.55
N ASN A 174 -18.03 -10.22 22.72
CA ASN A 174 -16.94 -9.31 23.08
C ASN A 174 -16.40 -9.61 24.49
N ILE A 175 -17.27 -9.88 25.45
CA ILE A 175 -16.85 -10.30 26.81
C ILE A 175 -16.05 -11.58 26.73
N GLN A 176 -16.53 -12.60 26.00
CA GLN A 176 -15.80 -13.86 25.82
C GLN A 176 -14.41 -13.61 25.24
N TRP A 177 -14.30 -12.79 24.18
CA TRP A 177 -13.01 -12.44 23.59
C TRP A 177 -12.06 -11.76 24.58
N LEU A 178 -12.55 -10.77 25.32
CA LEU A 178 -11.75 -10.03 26.30
C LEU A 178 -11.23 -10.95 27.42
N LEU A 179 -12.04 -11.90 27.88
CA LEU A 179 -11.61 -12.90 28.89
C LEU A 179 -10.45 -13.76 28.37
N TYR A 180 -10.52 -14.23 27.12
CA TYR A 180 -9.42 -14.99 26.53
C TYR A 180 -8.14 -14.16 26.35
N CYS A 181 -8.29 -12.89 25.95
CA CYS A 181 -7.16 -11.96 25.88
C CYS A 181 -6.53 -11.71 27.26
N MET A 182 -7.36 -11.55 28.29
CA MET A 182 -6.90 -11.35 29.66
C MET A 182 -6.11 -12.58 30.17
N VAL A 183 -6.62 -13.79 29.98
CA VAL A 183 -5.93 -15.03 30.35
C VAL A 183 -4.60 -15.16 29.60
N HIS A 184 -4.58 -14.83 28.30
CA HIS A 184 -3.34 -14.83 27.51
C HIS A 184 -2.31 -13.84 28.06
N ASN A 185 -2.74 -12.65 28.46
CA ASN A 185 -1.84 -11.63 29.01
C ASN A 185 -1.32 -12.04 30.40
N ILE A 186 -2.17 -12.61 31.27
CA ILE A 186 -1.75 -13.13 32.57
C ILE A 186 -0.68 -14.22 32.39
N GLU A 187 -0.90 -15.16 31.47
CA GLU A 187 0.08 -16.21 31.16
C GLU A 187 1.42 -15.63 30.69
N LYS A 188 1.37 -14.58 29.86
CA LYS A 188 2.59 -13.88 29.42
C LYS A 188 3.31 -13.20 30.58
N VAL A 189 2.59 -12.53 31.45
CA VAL A 189 3.18 -11.91 32.66
C VAL A 189 3.80 -12.96 33.55
N ALA A 190 3.10 -14.08 33.78
CA ALA A 190 3.61 -15.18 34.61
C ALA A 190 4.90 -15.81 34.04
N ASN A 191 4.98 -15.96 32.72
CA ASN A 191 6.12 -16.61 32.04
C ASN A 191 7.31 -15.68 31.76
N TYR A 192 7.06 -14.36 31.56
CA TYR A 192 8.06 -13.43 31.06
C TYR A 192 8.12 -12.08 31.80
N GLY A 193 7.22 -11.86 32.77
CA GLY A 193 7.05 -10.54 33.40
C GLY A 193 8.06 -10.17 34.48
N TYR A 194 9.01 -11.05 34.79
CA TYR A 194 10.01 -10.86 35.84
C TYR A 194 11.44 -11.10 35.33
N ALA A 195 11.70 -10.81 34.04
CA ALA A 195 13.05 -10.88 33.49
C ALA A 195 13.70 -9.49 33.48
#